data_e32a2c8f5d27dbaf45065fcd89d1a1a1
#
_entry.id   e32a2c8f5d27dbaf45065fcd89d1a1a1
#
_cell.length_a   1.000
_cell.length_b   1.000
_cell.length_c   1.000
_cell.angle_alpha   90.00
_cell.angle_beta   90.00
_cell.angle_gamma   90.00
#
_symmetry.space_group_name_H-M   'P 1'
#
loop_
_entity.id
_entity.type
_entity.pdbx_description
1 polymer ?
#
loop_
_entity_poly.entity_id
_entity_poly.type
_entity_poly.pdbx_seq_one_letter_code
_entity_poly.pdbx_strand_id
1 'polypeptide(L)'
;MLTQESTGFRAHVRSVFKRIFHCLLDWLGIRRLREHSFFATLLARPAAVADFGAHRGEFFSALKSGYPISRALLIEADPALAESLKQTLGDEADIVHAAVVAENKEGTVTFTRSIEPEASSVFREWSAAYGIADQVEVPGIEFSKVIRELSGRVDLVKLDVEGAEIGVLQSASASDLASCGQLTVEFHDKRPPFTRSDVDRVCRRLHSEGYGIVNANWPYVNDVLFVNLKSMPAVRRVGFRCRMALANALFIIRRAIFASGYS
;
A
#
# COMPACT_ATOMS: atom_id res chain seq x y z
N MET A 1 1.48 30.21 -34.45
CA MET A 1 2.58 29.23 -34.65
C MET A 1 3.44 28.98 -33.41
N LEU A 2 3.60 29.94 -32.50
CA LEU A 2 4.45 29.76 -31.26
C LEU A 2 3.89 28.86 -30.18
N THR A 3 2.62 28.48 -30.20
CA THR A 3 1.98 27.66 -29.15
C THR A 3 2.12 26.14 -29.33
N GLN A 4 2.31 25.65 -30.54
CA GLN A 4 2.49 24.22 -30.82
C GLN A 4 3.91 23.71 -30.53
N GLU A 5 4.94 24.53 -30.81
CA GLU A 5 6.33 24.16 -30.49
C GLU A 5 6.60 24.11 -28.99
N SER A 6 5.97 25.00 -28.21
CA SER A 6 6.13 25.01 -26.75
C SER A 6 5.50 23.81 -26.07
N THR A 7 4.41 23.26 -26.61
CA THR A 7 3.75 22.05 -26.08
C THR A 7 4.57 20.78 -26.37
N GLY A 8 5.16 20.66 -27.56
CA GLY A 8 6.04 19.55 -27.92
C GLY A 8 7.33 19.52 -27.08
N PHE A 9 7.97 20.67 -26.87
CA PHE A 9 9.16 20.76 -26.02
C PHE A 9 8.86 20.39 -24.55
N ARG A 10 7.77 20.90 -23.98
CA ARG A 10 7.35 20.55 -22.59
C ARG A 10 7.04 19.06 -22.45
N ALA A 11 6.38 18.43 -23.43
CA ALA A 11 6.09 17.00 -23.44
C ALA A 11 7.38 16.18 -23.49
N HIS A 12 8.36 16.60 -24.32
CA HIS A 12 9.67 15.94 -24.42
C HIS A 12 10.44 16.03 -23.10
N VAL A 13 10.55 17.22 -22.49
CA VAL A 13 11.20 17.42 -21.18
C VAL A 13 10.56 16.56 -20.10
N ARG A 14 9.22 16.49 -20.07
CA ARG A 14 8.49 15.62 -19.14
C ARG A 14 8.82 14.15 -19.35
N SER A 15 8.90 13.68 -20.59
CA SER A 15 9.25 12.30 -20.91
C SER A 15 10.67 11.95 -20.48
N VAL A 16 11.66 12.80 -20.76
CA VAL A 16 13.05 12.61 -20.34
C VAL A 16 13.15 12.59 -18.81
N PHE A 17 12.50 13.55 -18.15
CA PHE A 17 12.49 13.58 -16.68
C PHE A 17 11.86 12.33 -16.09
N LYS A 18 10.74 11.84 -16.65
CA LYS A 18 10.10 10.60 -16.21
C LYS A 18 11.06 9.41 -16.28
N ARG A 19 11.81 9.29 -17.38
CA ARG A 19 12.83 8.22 -17.53
C ARG A 19 13.94 8.32 -16.48
N ILE A 20 14.53 9.52 -16.31
CA ILE A 20 15.58 9.75 -15.33
C ILE A 20 15.06 9.43 -13.91
N PHE A 21 13.86 9.90 -13.57
CA PHE A 21 13.23 9.62 -12.29
C PHE A 21 13.08 8.13 -12.01
N HIS A 22 12.59 7.35 -12.98
CA HIS A 22 12.48 5.90 -12.82
C HIS A 22 13.86 5.23 -12.69
N CYS A 23 14.85 5.62 -13.50
CA CYS A 23 16.22 5.12 -13.36
C CYS A 23 16.81 5.39 -11.97
N LEU A 24 16.56 6.57 -11.40
CA LEU A 24 17.03 6.92 -10.06
C LEU A 24 16.31 6.11 -8.96
N LEU A 25 15.00 5.89 -9.07
CA LEU A 25 14.28 5.01 -8.16
C LEU A 25 14.79 3.58 -8.25
N ASP A 26 15.03 3.09 -9.46
CA ASP A 26 15.60 1.76 -9.71
C ASP A 26 16.99 1.61 -9.09
N TRP A 27 17.84 2.62 -9.23
CA TRP A 27 19.16 2.65 -8.60
C TRP A 27 19.07 2.66 -7.07
N LEU A 28 18.09 3.36 -6.49
CA LEU A 28 17.79 3.31 -5.06
C LEU A 28 17.23 1.95 -4.61
N GLY A 29 16.82 1.10 -5.55
CA GLY A 29 16.20 -0.21 -5.30
C GLY A 29 14.70 -0.13 -5.02
N ILE A 30 14.06 1.01 -5.29
CA ILE A 30 12.61 1.18 -5.17
C ILE A 30 11.94 0.73 -6.47
N ARG A 31 10.91 -0.09 -6.32
CA ARG A 31 9.99 -0.48 -7.38
C ARG A 31 8.60 0.02 -7.05
N ARG A 32 7.83 0.26 -8.09
CA ARG A 32 6.42 0.61 -7.97
C ARG A 32 5.59 -0.33 -8.83
N LEU A 33 4.65 -1.02 -8.19
CA LEU A 33 3.66 -1.86 -8.84
C LEU A 33 2.29 -1.28 -8.55
N ARG A 34 1.56 -0.96 -9.62
CA ARG A 34 0.34 -0.18 -9.49
C ARG A 34 0.64 1.13 -8.73
N GLU A 35 -0.02 1.38 -7.62
CA GLU A 35 0.15 2.57 -6.80
C GLU A 35 1.04 2.33 -5.57
N HIS A 36 1.61 1.13 -5.44
CA HIS A 36 2.36 0.69 -4.26
C HIS A 36 3.86 0.63 -4.50
N SER A 37 4.61 1.32 -3.66
CA SER A 37 6.07 1.38 -3.70
C SER A 37 6.69 0.43 -2.68
N PHE A 38 7.83 -0.22 -3.03
CA PHE A 38 8.60 -1.06 -2.11
C PHE A 38 10.09 -1.10 -2.49
N PHE A 39 10.94 -1.45 -1.53
CA PHE A 39 12.35 -1.74 -1.81
C PHE A 39 12.52 -3.20 -2.21
N ALA A 40 12.76 -3.44 -3.49
CA ALA A 40 12.97 -4.78 -4.04
C ALA A 40 14.17 -5.52 -3.40
N THR A 41 15.18 -4.78 -2.97
CA THR A 41 16.39 -5.31 -2.30
C THR A 41 16.14 -5.79 -0.87
N LEU A 42 14.97 -5.55 -0.31
CA LEU A 42 14.55 -6.00 1.02
C LEU A 42 13.65 -7.24 0.98
N LEU A 43 13.18 -7.64 -0.19
CA LEU A 43 12.44 -8.90 -0.33
C LEU A 43 13.40 -10.07 -0.15
N ALA A 44 13.03 -11.04 0.68
CA ALA A 44 13.69 -12.34 0.74
C ALA A 44 13.50 -13.07 -0.61
N ARG A 45 14.24 -14.12 -0.84
CA ARG A 45 14.13 -14.94 -2.04
C ARG A 45 14.10 -16.42 -1.66
N PRO A 46 12.92 -16.99 -1.57
CA PRO A 46 11.57 -16.45 -1.87
C PRO A 46 11.00 -15.59 -0.73
N ALA A 47 10.08 -14.67 -1.07
CA ALA A 47 9.48 -13.70 -0.15
C ALA A 47 8.16 -14.19 0.44
N ALA A 48 7.82 -13.71 1.65
CA ALA A 48 6.49 -13.84 2.26
C ALA A 48 5.72 -12.52 2.14
N VAL A 49 4.46 -12.59 1.70
CA VAL A 49 3.65 -11.41 1.32
C VAL A 49 2.25 -11.49 1.93
N ALA A 50 1.75 -10.35 2.42
CA ALA A 50 0.35 -10.14 2.75
C ALA A 50 -0.24 -9.03 1.87
N ASP A 51 -1.35 -9.29 1.19
CA ASP A 51 -2.06 -8.32 0.34
C ASP A 51 -3.45 -8.10 0.95
N PHE A 52 -3.60 -7.00 1.67
CA PHE A 52 -4.86 -6.58 2.28
C PHE A 52 -5.62 -5.66 1.31
N GLY A 53 -6.82 -6.08 0.92
CA GLY A 53 -7.59 -5.50 -0.17
C GLY A 53 -7.04 -5.97 -1.52
N ALA A 54 -7.05 -7.29 -1.73
CA ALA A 54 -6.42 -7.88 -2.91
C ALA A 54 -7.18 -7.59 -4.22
N HIS A 55 -8.47 -7.22 -4.13
CA HIS A 55 -9.34 -6.91 -5.26
C HIS A 55 -9.29 -8.03 -6.32
N ARG A 56 -8.75 -7.79 -7.52
CA ARG A 56 -8.58 -8.79 -8.58
C ARG A 56 -7.20 -9.46 -8.56
N GLY A 57 -6.41 -9.27 -7.51
CA GLY A 57 -5.07 -9.86 -7.37
C GLY A 57 -3.99 -9.24 -8.26
N GLU A 58 -4.24 -8.04 -8.79
CA GLU A 58 -3.36 -7.41 -9.77
C GLU A 58 -1.99 -7.05 -9.17
N PHE A 59 -1.96 -6.57 -7.91
CA PHE A 59 -0.71 -6.28 -7.22
C PHE A 59 0.11 -7.56 -7.02
N PHE A 60 -0.50 -8.61 -6.47
CA PHE A 60 0.16 -9.89 -6.25
C PHE A 60 0.65 -10.51 -7.56
N SER A 61 -0.19 -10.54 -8.61
CA SER A 61 0.17 -11.07 -9.93
C SER A 61 1.37 -10.34 -10.55
N ALA A 62 1.40 -9.02 -10.44
CA ALA A 62 2.53 -8.21 -10.91
C ALA A 62 3.79 -8.47 -10.06
N LEU A 63 3.64 -8.59 -8.73
CA LEU A 63 4.76 -8.86 -7.83
C LEU A 63 5.39 -10.23 -8.11
N LYS A 64 4.59 -11.30 -8.19
CA LYS A 64 5.09 -12.66 -8.41
C LYS A 64 5.74 -12.85 -9.78
N SER A 65 5.34 -12.07 -10.79
CA SER A 65 5.98 -12.11 -12.11
C SER A 65 7.45 -11.67 -12.10
N GLY A 66 7.82 -10.84 -11.11
CA GLY A 66 9.19 -10.32 -10.96
C GLY A 66 9.98 -10.89 -9.77
N TYR A 67 9.30 -11.53 -8.82
CA TYR A 67 9.91 -11.96 -7.55
C TYR A 67 9.38 -13.34 -7.15
N PRO A 68 10.28 -14.28 -6.76
CA PRO A 68 9.84 -15.56 -6.22
C PRO A 68 9.14 -15.36 -4.86
N ILE A 69 7.94 -15.91 -4.72
CA ILE A 69 7.13 -15.86 -3.51
C ILE A 69 7.09 -17.26 -2.91
N SER A 70 7.35 -17.37 -1.61
CA SER A 70 7.26 -18.64 -0.87
C SER A 70 5.89 -18.82 -0.25
N ARG A 71 5.25 -17.72 0.14
CA ARG A 71 3.99 -17.72 0.83
C ARG A 71 3.28 -16.39 0.64
N ALA A 72 2.00 -16.43 0.35
CA ALA A 72 1.17 -15.23 0.21
C ALA A 72 -0.20 -15.46 0.81
N LEU A 73 -0.70 -14.48 1.58
CA LEU A 73 -2.11 -14.36 1.96
C LEU A 73 -2.71 -13.15 1.27
N LEU A 74 -3.79 -13.37 0.54
CA LEU A 74 -4.57 -12.34 -0.11
C LEU A 74 -5.92 -12.22 0.60
N ILE A 75 -6.22 -11.06 1.13
CA ILE A 75 -7.44 -10.79 1.88
C ILE A 75 -8.36 -9.91 1.04
N GLU A 76 -9.58 -10.37 0.80
CA GLU A 76 -10.57 -9.66 0.00
C GLU A 76 -11.96 -9.73 0.68
N ALA A 77 -12.62 -8.59 0.79
CA ALA A 77 -13.91 -8.47 1.48
C ALA A 77 -15.10 -8.78 0.57
N ASP A 78 -15.04 -8.39 -0.71
CA ASP A 78 -16.13 -8.69 -1.64
C ASP A 78 -16.19 -10.20 -1.93
N PRO A 79 -17.34 -10.86 -1.66
CA PRO A 79 -17.45 -12.31 -1.82
C PRO A 79 -17.25 -12.78 -3.27
N ALA A 80 -17.67 -11.98 -4.26
CA ALA A 80 -17.52 -12.35 -5.67
C ALA A 80 -16.06 -12.22 -6.12
N LEU A 81 -15.34 -11.18 -5.67
CA LEU A 81 -13.92 -11.01 -5.93
C LEU A 81 -13.10 -12.08 -5.21
N ALA A 82 -13.39 -12.39 -3.94
CA ALA A 82 -12.72 -13.43 -3.19
C ALA A 82 -12.87 -14.82 -3.86
N GLU A 83 -14.05 -15.14 -4.37
CA GLU A 83 -14.27 -16.39 -5.11
C GLU A 83 -13.51 -16.40 -6.44
N SER A 84 -13.50 -15.28 -7.17
CA SER A 84 -12.69 -15.14 -8.39
C SER A 84 -11.21 -15.31 -8.13
N LEU A 85 -10.69 -14.75 -7.03
CA LEU A 85 -9.30 -14.91 -6.62
C LEU A 85 -8.95 -16.37 -6.33
N LYS A 86 -9.82 -17.12 -5.63
CA LYS A 86 -9.64 -18.55 -5.38
C LYS A 86 -9.51 -19.34 -6.67
N GLN A 87 -10.34 -19.02 -7.65
CA GLN A 87 -10.32 -19.71 -8.95
C GLN A 87 -9.08 -19.37 -9.77
N THR A 88 -8.57 -18.15 -9.69
CA THR A 88 -7.49 -17.66 -10.54
C THR A 88 -6.10 -17.77 -9.91
N LEU A 89 -5.99 -17.64 -8.59
CA LEU A 89 -4.74 -17.57 -7.84
C LEU A 89 -4.64 -18.56 -6.67
N GLY A 90 -5.68 -19.37 -6.43
CA GLY A 90 -5.72 -20.29 -5.26
C GLY A 90 -4.62 -21.34 -5.23
N ASP A 91 -4.03 -21.69 -6.37
CA ASP A 91 -2.86 -22.57 -6.43
C ASP A 91 -1.53 -21.86 -6.08
N GLU A 92 -1.55 -20.52 -5.96
CA GLU A 92 -0.36 -19.70 -5.83
C GLU A 92 -0.33 -18.85 -4.55
N ALA A 93 -1.50 -18.67 -3.93
CA ALA A 93 -1.68 -17.90 -2.70
C ALA A 93 -2.88 -18.41 -1.89
N ASP A 94 -2.82 -18.27 -0.58
CA ASP A 94 -3.96 -18.52 0.30
C ASP A 94 -4.93 -17.34 0.22
N ILE A 95 -6.18 -17.57 -0.16
CA ILE A 95 -7.21 -16.54 -0.31
C ILE A 95 -8.12 -16.53 0.92
N VAL A 96 -8.19 -15.40 1.59
CA VAL A 96 -9.04 -15.19 2.78
C VAL A 96 -10.18 -14.25 2.42
N HIS A 97 -11.42 -14.78 2.39
CA HIS A 97 -12.62 -13.96 2.26
C HIS A 97 -12.94 -13.31 3.61
N ALA A 98 -12.55 -12.07 3.80
CA ALA A 98 -12.83 -11.27 4.98
C ALA A 98 -12.58 -9.78 4.75
N ALA A 99 -13.29 -8.92 5.48
CA ALA A 99 -12.97 -7.50 5.59
C ALA A 99 -11.91 -7.30 6.69
N VAL A 100 -10.90 -6.49 6.39
CA VAL A 100 -9.86 -6.18 7.38
C VAL A 100 -10.36 -5.07 8.30
N VAL A 101 -10.28 -5.31 9.60
CA VAL A 101 -10.81 -4.42 10.64
C VAL A 101 -9.81 -4.19 11.77
N ALA A 102 -9.99 -3.10 12.50
CA ALA A 102 -9.17 -2.78 13.67
C ALA A 102 -9.40 -3.76 14.83
N GLU A 103 -10.66 -4.09 15.09
CA GLU A 103 -11.11 -5.06 16.11
C GLU A 103 -12.25 -5.88 15.54
N ASN A 104 -12.24 -7.19 15.81
CA ASN A 104 -13.29 -8.11 15.39
C ASN A 104 -13.91 -8.81 16.61
N LYS A 105 -14.89 -8.15 17.24
CA LYS A 105 -15.60 -8.67 18.42
C LYS A 105 -16.77 -9.60 18.07
N GLU A 106 -17.43 -9.33 16.94
CA GLU A 106 -18.69 -10.00 16.55
C GLU A 106 -18.49 -11.07 15.48
N GLY A 107 -17.29 -11.24 14.96
CA GLY A 107 -16.98 -12.24 13.93
C GLY A 107 -17.32 -11.78 12.51
N THR A 108 -18.36 -10.97 12.33
CA THR A 108 -18.79 -10.41 11.03
C THR A 108 -18.86 -8.89 11.09
N VAL A 109 -18.82 -8.26 9.91
CA VAL A 109 -18.95 -6.82 9.73
C VAL A 109 -19.77 -6.52 8.49
N THR A 110 -20.50 -5.41 8.51
CA THR A 110 -21.21 -4.93 7.33
C THR A 110 -20.23 -4.31 6.33
N PHE A 111 -20.12 -4.90 5.15
CA PHE A 111 -19.34 -4.39 4.04
C PHE A 111 -20.28 -3.70 3.04
N THR A 112 -20.02 -2.43 2.76
CA THR A 112 -20.82 -1.62 1.84
C THR A 112 -20.17 -1.67 0.46
N ARG A 113 -20.84 -2.30 -0.51
CA ARG A 113 -20.43 -2.31 -1.90
C ARG A 113 -20.82 -1.02 -2.59
N SER A 114 -19.88 -0.42 -3.28
CA SER A 114 -20.07 0.79 -4.08
C SER A 114 -20.40 0.44 -5.54
N ILE A 115 -21.04 1.40 -6.25
CA ILE A 115 -21.21 1.33 -7.70
C ILE A 115 -19.84 1.35 -8.39
N GLU A 116 -18.86 2.08 -7.84
CA GLU A 116 -17.46 1.98 -8.19
C GLU A 116 -16.80 0.92 -7.29
N PRO A 117 -16.52 -0.30 -7.78
CA PRO A 117 -16.10 -1.43 -6.93
C PRO A 117 -14.87 -1.14 -6.07
N GLU A 118 -13.94 -0.34 -6.60
CA GLU A 118 -12.72 0.08 -5.90
C GLU A 118 -13.00 0.93 -4.66
N ALA A 119 -14.18 1.54 -4.54
CA ALA A 119 -14.58 2.36 -3.40
C ALA A 119 -15.48 1.63 -2.40
N SER A 120 -15.54 0.31 -2.45
CA SER A 120 -16.28 -0.53 -1.51
C SER A 120 -15.55 -0.63 -0.17
N SER A 121 -16.26 -0.47 0.97
CA SER A 121 -15.63 -0.30 2.28
C SER A 121 -16.48 -0.82 3.44
N VAL A 122 -15.86 -1.06 4.58
CA VAL A 122 -16.55 -1.22 5.88
C VAL A 122 -17.11 0.12 6.40
N PHE A 123 -16.68 1.25 5.84
CA PHE A 123 -17.20 2.58 6.17
C PHE A 123 -18.24 3.01 5.15
N ARG A 124 -19.50 2.97 5.56
CA ARG A 124 -20.65 3.32 4.70
C ARG A 124 -20.53 4.73 4.10
N GLU A 125 -20.03 5.69 4.89
CA GLU A 125 -19.86 7.08 4.47
C GLU A 125 -18.85 7.21 3.33
N TRP A 126 -17.79 6.38 3.35
CA TRP A 126 -16.81 6.33 2.26
C TRP A 126 -17.47 5.84 0.97
N SER A 127 -18.08 4.66 0.99
CA SER A 127 -18.74 4.07 -0.18
C SER A 127 -19.90 4.92 -0.70
N ALA A 128 -20.64 5.61 0.18
CA ALA A 128 -21.76 6.46 -0.20
C ALA A 128 -21.36 7.63 -1.11
N ALA A 129 -20.12 8.10 -1.02
CA ALA A 129 -19.61 9.15 -1.89
C ALA A 129 -19.43 8.72 -3.34
N TYR A 130 -19.42 7.41 -3.60
CA TYR A 130 -19.30 6.79 -4.93
C TYR A 130 -20.55 6.04 -5.36
N GLY A 131 -21.64 6.17 -4.55
CA GLY A 131 -22.89 5.48 -4.74
C GLY A 131 -22.90 4.08 -4.15
N ILE A 132 -23.90 3.79 -3.32
CA ILE A 132 -24.08 2.46 -2.70
C ILE A 132 -24.82 1.55 -3.68
N ALA A 133 -24.26 0.39 -3.96
CA ALA A 133 -24.93 -0.68 -4.69
C ALA A 133 -25.76 -1.53 -3.73
N ASP A 134 -25.13 -2.09 -2.70
CA ASP A 134 -25.76 -2.85 -1.62
C ASP A 134 -24.87 -2.96 -0.38
N GLN A 135 -25.32 -3.75 0.61
CA GLN A 135 -24.56 -4.09 1.81
C GLN A 135 -24.64 -5.59 2.07
N VAL A 136 -23.51 -6.17 2.45
CA VAL A 136 -23.39 -7.60 2.76
C VAL A 136 -22.66 -7.80 4.09
N GLU A 137 -23.06 -8.82 4.86
CA GLU A 137 -22.33 -9.25 6.04
C GLU A 137 -21.18 -10.17 5.60
N VAL A 138 -19.96 -9.83 6.01
CA VAL A 138 -18.75 -10.60 5.70
C VAL A 138 -17.96 -10.89 6.96
N PRO A 139 -17.14 -11.95 7.00
CA PRO A 139 -16.23 -12.18 8.11
C PRO A 139 -15.29 -10.99 8.30
N GLY A 140 -15.02 -10.62 9.56
CA GLY A 140 -13.99 -9.66 9.90
C GLY A 140 -12.66 -10.37 10.20
N ILE A 141 -11.53 -9.76 9.86
CA ILE A 141 -10.21 -10.25 10.23
C ILE A 141 -9.31 -9.12 10.68
N GLU A 142 -8.55 -9.33 11.74
CA GLU A 142 -7.58 -8.38 12.25
C GLU A 142 -6.22 -8.57 11.57
N PHE A 143 -5.49 -7.47 11.39
CA PHE A 143 -4.12 -7.46 10.87
C PHE A 143 -3.22 -8.48 11.57
N SER A 144 -3.26 -8.47 12.89
CA SER A 144 -2.45 -9.35 13.74
C SER A 144 -2.71 -10.83 13.49
N LYS A 145 -3.94 -11.23 13.15
CA LYS A 145 -4.26 -12.62 12.83
C LYS A 145 -3.59 -13.04 11.53
N VAL A 146 -3.67 -12.21 10.48
CA VAL A 146 -3.05 -12.48 9.17
C VAL A 146 -1.53 -12.59 9.29
N ILE A 147 -0.88 -11.64 9.99
CA ILE A 147 0.57 -11.65 10.16
C ILE A 147 1.05 -12.89 10.92
N ARG A 148 0.32 -13.32 11.95
CA ARG A 148 0.65 -14.55 12.70
C ARG A 148 0.45 -15.81 11.87
N GLU A 149 -0.55 -15.85 10.99
CA GLU A 149 -0.81 -16.98 10.10
C GLU A 149 0.33 -17.19 9.10
N LEU A 150 0.95 -16.12 8.62
CA LEU A 150 2.15 -16.18 7.79
C LEU A 150 3.39 -16.73 8.54
N SER A 151 3.32 -16.92 9.84
CA SER A 151 4.34 -17.47 10.75
C SER A 151 5.78 -17.09 10.39
N GLY A 152 6.35 -16.13 11.12
CA GLY A 152 7.70 -15.63 10.92
C GLY A 152 7.73 -14.21 10.35
N ARG A 153 8.72 -13.92 9.52
CA ARG A 153 8.89 -12.62 8.90
C ARG A 153 8.02 -12.49 7.65
N VAL A 154 7.26 -11.41 7.57
CA VAL A 154 6.56 -10.97 6.36
C VAL A 154 7.41 -9.91 5.68
N ASP A 155 7.85 -10.16 4.46
CA ASP A 155 8.78 -9.26 3.77
C ASP A 155 8.08 -8.00 3.24
N LEU A 156 6.84 -8.16 2.75
CA LEU A 156 6.03 -7.07 2.20
C LEU A 156 4.56 -7.24 2.57
N VAL A 157 4.01 -6.19 3.15
CA VAL A 157 2.58 -6.03 3.37
C VAL A 157 2.07 -4.91 2.47
N LYS A 158 1.08 -5.19 1.62
CA LYS A 158 0.26 -4.15 1.00
C LYS A 158 -0.98 -3.94 1.88
N LEU A 159 -1.34 -2.68 2.12
CA LEU A 159 -2.54 -2.31 2.85
C LEU A 159 -3.28 -1.22 2.08
N ASP A 160 -4.42 -1.59 1.52
CA ASP A 160 -5.27 -0.77 0.67
C ASP A 160 -6.71 -1.33 0.81
N VAL A 161 -7.40 -0.86 1.84
CA VAL A 161 -8.69 -1.41 2.32
C VAL A 161 -9.76 -0.32 2.45
N GLU A 162 -9.62 0.69 1.60
CA GLU A 162 -10.63 1.73 1.36
C GLU A 162 -11.15 2.39 2.66
N GLY A 163 -10.19 2.93 3.43
CA GLY A 163 -10.44 3.73 4.62
C GLY A 163 -10.18 3.04 5.96
N ALA A 164 -10.01 1.70 6.02
CA ALA A 164 -9.73 1.03 7.29
C ALA A 164 -8.24 1.06 7.72
N GLU A 165 -7.32 1.53 6.87
CA GLU A 165 -5.86 1.49 7.08
C GLU A 165 -5.44 2.10 8.41
N ILE A 166 -6.02 3.23 8.76
CA ILE A 166 -5.68 3.98 9.99
C ILE A 166 -6.02 3.17 11.23
N GLY A 167 -7.27 2.68 11.31
CA GLY A 167 -7.72 1.87 12.44
C GLY A 167 -6.93 0.56 12.56
N VAL A 168 -6.71 -0.11 11.45
CA VAL A 168 -5.93 -1.35 11.34
C VAL A 168 -4.50 -1.15 11.83
N LEU A 169 -3.80 -0.11 11.38
CA LEU A 169 -2.43 0.17 11.80
C LEU A 169 -2.35 0.70 13.25
N GLN A 170 -3.40 1.34 13.75
CA GLN A 170 -3.47 1.75 15.16
C GLN A 170 -3.70 0.58 16.11
N SER A 171 -4.43 -0.46 15.70
CA SER A 171 -4.68 -1.65 16.51
C SER A 171 -3.58 -2.71 16.41
N ALA A 172 -2.80 -2.73 15.33
CA ALA A 172 -1.71 -3.70 15.13
C ALA A 172 -0.74 -3.69 16.32
N SER A 173 -0.38 -4.88 16.83
CA SER A 173 0.55 -4.98 17.95
C SER A 173 1.98 -4.62 17.54
N ALA A 174 2.80 -4.15 18.48
CA ALA A 174 4.21 -3.86 18.23
C ALA A 174 4.99 -5.11 17.79
N SER A 175 4.62 -6.30 18.28
CA SER A 175 5.24 -7.58 17.89
C SER A 175 4.90 -7.96 16.45
N ASP A 176 3.64 -7.77 16.05
CA ASP A 176 3.22 -8.09 14.67
C ASP A 176 3.86 -7.12 13.67
N LEU A 177 3.89 -5.82 14.02
CA LEU A 177 4.65 -4.82 13.24
C LEU A 177 6.14 -5.17 13.16
N ALA A 178 6.77 -5.61 14.25
CA ALA A 178 8.18 -6.01 14.24
C ALA A 178 8.48 -7.17 13.28
N SER A 179 7.49 -8.02 12.99
CA SER A 179 7.59 -9.12 12.04
C SER A 179 7.52 -8.67 10.57
N CYS A 180 7.02 -7.45 10.29
CA CYS A 180 6.88 -6.93 8.94
C CYS A 180 8.16 -6.19 8.50
N GLY A 181 8.70 -6.55 7.34
CA GLY A 181 9.87 -5.90 6.74
C GLY A 181 9.54 -4.56 6.12
N GLN A 182 8.45 -4.50 5.35
CA GLN A 182 7.95 -3.32 4.68
C GLN A 182 6.42 -3.31 4.69
N LEU A 183 5.83 -2.11 4.80
CA LEU A 183 4.40 -1.88 4.61
C LEU A 183 4.26 -0.83 3.50
N THR A 184 3.53 -1.16 2.44
CA THR A 184 3.09 -0.18 1.44
C THR A 184 1.61 0.10 1.67
N VAL A 185 1.27 1.34 1.93
CA VAL A 185 -0.06 1.74 2.41
C VAL A 185 -0.63 2.83 1.54
N GLU A 186 -1.83 2.60 1.02
CA GLU A 186 -2.63 3.66 0.42
C GLU A 186 -3.60 4.20 1.48
N PHE A 187 -3.37 5.43 1.95
CA PHE A 187 -4.26 6.05 2.93
C PHE A 187 -5.40 6.82 2.26
N HIS A 188 -6.60 6.61 2.78
CA HIS A 188 -7.84 7.22 2.33
C HIS A 188 -8.29 8.30 3.33
N ASP A 189 -7.55 9.45 3.38
CA ASP A 189 -7.76 10.56 4.33
C ASP A 189 -8.49 11.78 3.76
N LYS A 190 -8.94 11.71 2.51
CA LYS A 190 -9.59 12.83 1.82
C LYS A 190 -11.06 13.03 2.22
N ARG A 191 -11.65 12.06 2.90
CA ARG A 191 -13.07 12.04 3.30
C ARG A 191 -13.24 11.35 4.66
N PRO A 192 -14.33 11.66 5.40
CA PRO A 192 -14.66 10.93 6.62
C PRO A 192 -14.65 9.40 6.42
N PRO A 193 -14.35 8.63 7.48
CA PRO A 193 -14.26 9.10 8.88
C PRO A 193 -12.88 9.64 9.30
N PHE A 194 -11.84 9.48 8.51
CA PHE A 194 -10.47 9.82 8.89
C PHE A 194 -9.98 11.12 8.26
N THR A 195 -8.98 11.70 8.91
CA THR A 195 -8.37 12.97 8.53
C THR A 195 -6.86 12.82 8.34
N ARG A 196 -6.25 13.83 7.73
CA ARG A 196 -4.78 13.91 7.62
C ARG A 196 -4.08 13.80 8.97
N SER A 197 -4.64 14.34 10.04
CA SER A 197 -4.05 14.27 11.38
C SER A 197 -4.02 12.85 11.93
N ASP A 198 -4.96 12.00 11.53
CA ASP A 198 -4.98 10.58 11.91
C ASP A 198 -3.88 9.81 11.19
N VAL A 199 -3.67 10.07 9.90
CA VAL A 199 -2.52 9.52 9.14
C VAL A 199 -1.19 9.95 9.76
N ASP A 200 -1.05 11.24 10.10
CA ASP A 200 0.16 11.75 10.75
C ASP A 200 0.40 11.07 12.11
N ARG A 201 -0.65 10.69 12.83
CA ARG A 201 -0.54 9.93 14.09
C ARG A 201 -0.04 8.50 13.84
N VAL A 202 -0.55 7.82 12.82
CA VAL A 202 -0.05 6.49 12.40
C VAL A 202 1.42 6.58 11.98
N CYS A 203 1.78 7.57 11.17
CA CYS A 203 3.17 7.79 10.74
C CYS A 203 4.11 7.99 11.93
N ARG A 204 3.73 8.81 12.92
CA ARG A 204 4.51 9.00 14.14
C ARG A 204 4.64 7.73 14.96
N ARG A 205 3.56 6.95 15.09
CA ARG A 205 3.59 5.66 15.79
C ARG A 205 4.55 4.69 15.10
N LEU A 206 4.39 4.46 13.79
CA LEU A 206 5.28 3.55 13.06
C LEU A 206 6.74 4.02 13.10
N HIS A 207 6.98 5.33 13.06
CA HIS A 207 8.33 5.87 13.24
C HIS A 207 8.91 5.54 14.63
N SER A 208 8.12 5.65 15.71
CA SER A 208 8.55 5.27 17.07
C SER A 208 8.80 3.76 17.20
N GLU A 209 8.09 2.94 16.44
CA GLU A 209 8.34 1.50 16.31
C GLU A 209 9.60 1.18 15.49
N GLY A 210 10.24 2.19 14.89
CA GLY A 210 11.52 2.07 14.17
C GLY A 210 11.38 1.94 12.67
N TYR A 211 10.24 2.26 12.10
CA TYR A 211 10.06 2.36 10.67
C TYR A 211 10.61 3.67 10.12
N GLY A 212 11.29 3.60 9.00
CA GLY A 212 11.56 4.76 8.15
C GLY A 212 10.42 4.95 7.16
N ILE A 213 10.24 6.19 6.67
CA ILE A 213 9.08 6.56 5.85
C ILE A 213 9.54 7.12 4.51
N VAL A 214 8.98 6.61 3.41
CA VAL A 214 9.04 7.19 2.07
C VAL A 214 7.63 7.53 1.63
N ASN A 215 7.36 8.82 1.37
CA ASN A 215 6.08 9.27 0.86
C ASN A 215 6.19 9.52 -0.65
N ALA A 216 5.69 8.58 -1.44
CA ALA A 216 5.78 8.64 -2.90
C ALA A 216 4.83 9.67 -3.53
N ASN A 217 3.89 10.22 -2.77
CA ASN A 217 2.87 11.13 -3.27
C ASN A 217 2.74 12.44 -2.47
N TRP A 218 3.84 12.92 -1.87
CA TRP A 218 3.85 14.19 -1.12
C TRP A 218 3.22 15.36 -1.94
N PRO A 219 2.39 16.23 -1.31
CA PRO A 219 1.96 16.32 0.08
C PRO A 219 0.76 15.40 0.41
N TYR A 220 0.22 14.67 -0.54
CA TYR A 220 -0.77 13.62 -0.29
C TYR A 220 -0.08 12.41 0.32
N VAL A 221 -0.84 11.55 0.98
CA VAL A 221 -0.33 10.35 1.64
C VAL A 221 -0.95 9.08 1.07
N ASN A 222 -1.36 9.13 -0.19
CA ASN A 222 -2.00 7.97 -0.84
C ASN A 222 -1.04 6.78 -1.03
N ASP A 223 0.26 7.00 -1.15
CA ASP A 223 1.26 5.94 -1.34
C ASP A 223 2.41 6.21 -0.37
N VAL A 224 2.37 5.54 0.77
CA VAL A 224 3.39 5.65 1.81
C VAL A 224 4.04 4.30 2.05
N LEU A 225 5.34 4.26 1.87
CA LEU A 225 6.16 3.09 2.16
C LEU A 225 6.81 3.24 3.54
N PHE A 226 6.54 2.29 4.43
CA PHE A 226 7.20 2.13 5.71
C PHE A 226 8.22 0.99 5.64
N VAL A 227 9.45 1.24 6.10
CA VAL A 227 10.54 0.27 6.08
C VAL A 227 11.02 0.01 7.51
N ASN A 228 10.94 -1.23 7.96
CA ASN A 228 11.36 -1.62 9.29
C ASN A 228 12.90 -1.58 9.41
N LEU A 229 13.43 -0.47 9.91
CA LEU A 229 14.86 -0.27 10.09
C LEU A 229 15.42 -1.06 11.28
N LYS A 230 14.58 -1.39 12.31
CA LYS A 230 15.02 -2.18 13.46
C LYS A 230 15.40 -3.61 13.06
N SER A 231 14.76 -4.16 12.03
CA SER A 231 15.07 -5.51 11.53
C SER A 231 16.41 -5.60 10.78
N MET A 232 17.10 -4.48 10.55
CA MET A 232 18.35 -4.43 9.80
C MET A 232 19.57 -4.29 10.70
N PRO A 233 20.73 -4.87 10.32
CA PRO A 233 22.02 -4.56 10.96
C PRO A 233 22.32 -3.06 10.93
N ALA A 234 22.96 -2.54 11.97
CA ALA A 234 23.21 -1.09 12.15
C ALA A 234 23.90 -0.45 10.93
N VAL A 235 24.88 -1.12 10.35
CA VAL A 235 25.61 -0.64 9.15
C VAL A 235 24.67 -0.44 7.96
N ARG A 236 23.72 -1.36 7.74
CA ARG A 236 22.74 -1.26 6.64
C ARG A 236 21.71 -0.15 6.88
N ARG A 237 21.35 0.12 8.15
CA ARG A 237 20.37 1.18 8.50
C ARG A 237 20.78 2.55 7.99
N VAL A 238 22.06 2.92 8.14
CA VAL A 238 22.56 4.22 7.69
C VAL A 238 22.37 4.36 6.17
N GLY A 239 22.82 3.36 5.42
CA GLY A 239 22.66 3.35 3.96
C GLY A 239 21.19 3.42 3.52
N PHE A 240 20.28 2.70 4.21
CA PHE A 240 18.85 2.76 3.90
C PHE A 240 18.23 4.12 4.26
N ARG A 241 18.60 4.74 5.38
CA ARG A 241 18.17 6.11 5.72
C ARG A 241 18.54 7.11 4.62
N CYS A 242 19.79 7.04 4.11
CA CYS A 242 20.21 7.88 2.99
C CYS A 242 19.37 7.63 1.72
N ARG A 243 19.13 6.36 1.36
CA ARG A 243 18.28 6.00 0.20
C ARG A 243 16.88 6.54 0.34
N MET A 244 16.27 6.43 1.52
CA MET A 244 14.93 6.94 1.79
C MET A 244 14.88 8.46 1.74
N ALA A 245 15.87 9.17 2.26
CA ALA A 245 15.97 10.62 2.17
C ALA A 245 16.08 11.07 0.71
N LEU A 246 16.92 10.41 -0.10
CA LEU A 246 17.04 10.67 -1.53
C LEU A 246 15.73 10.37 -2.28
N ALA A 247 15.06 9.28 -1.96
CA ALA A 247 13.77 8.94 -2.56
C ALA A 247 12.71 10.02 -2.26
N ASN A 248 12.58 10.43 -1.00
CA ASN A 248 11.68 11.52 -0.63
C ASN A 248 12.00 12.82 -1.37
N ALA A 249 13.27 13.19 -1.49
CA ALA A 249 13.69 14.36 -2.27
C ALA A 249 13.29 14.22 -3.75
N LEU A 250 13.49 13.06 -4.37
CA LEU A 250 13.10 12.79 -5.75
C LEU A 250 11.58 12.92 -5.95
N PHE A 251 10.77 12.40 -5.04
CA PHE A 251 9.30 12.54 -5.12
C PHE A 251 8.84 13.99 -4.99
N ILE A 252 9.48 14.79 -4.11
CA ILE A 252 9.21 16.23 -3.97
C ILE A 252 9.58 16.98 -5.26
N ILE A 253 10.76 16.71 -5.83
CA ILE A 253 11.23 17.33 -7.09
C ILE A 253 10.29 16.97 -8.25
N ARG A 254 9.94 15.67 -8.39
CA ARG A 254 8.99 15.23 -9.41
C ARG A 254 7.71 16.06 -9.36
N ARG A 255 7.16 16.23 -8.16
CA ARG A 255 5.93 16.99 -7.99
C ARG A 255 6.11 18.46 -8.36
N ALA A 256 7.18 19.13 -7.91
CA ALA A 256 7.44 20.52 -8.25
C ALA A 256 7.47 20.75 -9.78
N ILE A 257 8.04 19.77 -10.52
CA ILE A 257 8.12 19.83 -11.99
C ILE A 257 6.75 19.60 -12.65
N PHE A 258 5.91 18.71 -12.08
CA PHE A 258 4.65 18.34 -12.70
C PHE A 258 3.44 19.14 -12.19
N ALA A 259 3.52 19.75 -10.99
CA ALA A 259 2.45 20.59 -10.44
C ALA A 259 2.29 21.93 -11.18
N SER A 260 3.35 22.44 -11.80
CA SER A 260 3.32 23.70 -12.59
C SER A 260 2.54 23.61 -13.91
N GLY A 261 1.75 22.58 -14.12
CA GLY A 261 0.93 22.37 -15.31
C GLY A 261 -0.59 22.34 -15.07
N TYR A 262 -1.03 22.66 -13.85
CA TYR A 262 -2.44 22.79 -13.48
C TYR A 262 -2.70 24.18 -12.87
N SER A 263 -2.42 25.21 -13.63
CA SER A 263 -2.92 26.58 -13.41
C SER A 263 -3.59 27.11 -14.67
#